data_06505965cbcd08fb0c55ead4eac16ae2
#
_entry.id   06505965cbcd08fb0c55ead4eac16ae2
#
_cell.length_a   1.000
_cell.length_b   1.000
_cell.length_c   1.000
_cell.angle_alpha   90.00
_cell.angle_beta   90.00
_cell.angle_gamma   90.00
#
_symmetry.space_group_name_H-M   'P 1'
#
loop_
_entity.id
_entity.type
_entity.pdbx_description
1 polymer ?
#
loop_
_entity_poly.entity_id
_entity_poly.type
_entity_poly.pdbx_seq_one_letter_code
_entity_poly.pdbx_strand_id
1 'polypeptide(L)'
;MPHEFLVPDYMPDYACKQGACRSACCEGWPISFTMDDYFRLLGLPCSPELRRRLDGSMQLALHPTPEEYAQITPRYDGQCPMRMADGRCMLHTELGESALSAVCRLYPRGVREEDGAYECSCANSCEAVLEMLLAREAPLTFIRRELPIEPPPASPREFVFENADRPLEIRLFLIARVQDRRYPLPRRLLILGEALHALDDALSAHDSARIARLLDGEASLPAPQVSEPGAAELTFGLRVAERMLRIMDARSASIRDYGEQALAFFGTEENAPARYADASSRFDALMPGWETWFEHMLVNHMFFVQFPYQDRPVSLRDEFIALCAVYVLLRFLCVGWTAEHPAQSAAVDVAAAAFRLIDHTEFDRYAAPILKELGCEDPATLSGLLCL
;
A
#
# COMPACT_ATOMS: atom_id res chain seq x y z
N MET A 1 7.64 -20.68 -19.63
CA MET A 1 8.72 -19.85 -20.24
C MET A 1 8.78 -18.55 -19.46
N PRO A 2 9.92 -17.87 -19.34
CA PRO A 2 9.92 -16.57 -18.69
C PRO A 2 9.02 -15.60 -19.47
N HIS A 3 8.27 -14.78 -18.75
CA HIS A 3 7.41 -13.74 -19.30
C HIS A 3 8.06 -12.38 -19.07
N GLU A 4 7.88 -11.44 -20.01
CA GLU A 4 8.35 -10.07 -19.85
C GLU A 4 7.35 -9.27 -19.02
N PHE A 5 7.88 -8.57 -18.00
CA PHE A 5 7.11 -7.71 -17.10
C PHE A 5 7.67 -6.30 -17.10
N LEU A 6 6.79 -5.31 -16.98
CA LEU A 6 7.15 -3.97 -16.53
C LEU A 6 7.25 -4.00 -15.00
N VAL A 7 8.40 -3.61 -14.45
CA VAL A 7 8.68 -3.70 -13.01
C VAL A 7 9.37 -2.43 -12.50
N PRO A 8 9.20 -2.06 -11.24
CA PRO A 8 10.08 -1.07 -10.60
C PRO A 8 11.53 -1.55 -10.64
N ASP A 9 12.45 -0.63 -10.84
CA ASP A 9 13.87 -0.91 -11.03
C ASP A 9 14.58 -1.54 -9.80
N TYR A 10 13.96 -1.55 -8.64
CA TYR A 10 14.45 -2.28 -7.46
C TYR A 10 14.15 -3.79 -7.49
N MET A 11 13.18 -4.23 -8.31
CA MET A 11 12.74 -5.63 -8.33
C MET A 11 13.83 -6.67 -8.54
N PRO A 12 14.84 -6.44 -9.40
CA PRO A 12 15.94 -7.40 -9.56
C PRO A 12 16.75 -7.65 -8.29
N ASP A 13 16.82 -6.66 -7.40
CA ASP A 13 17.59 -6.71 -6.15
C ASP A 13 16.76 -7.20 -4.96
N TYR A 14 15.46 -7.42 -5.16
CA TYR A 14 14.58 -7.88 -4.09
C TYR A 14 14.92 -9.30 -3.65
N ALA A 15 15.18 -9.47 -2.35
CA ALA A 15 15.37 -10.74 -1.70
C ALA A 15 14.53 -10.86 -0.42
N CYS A 16 13.79 -11.96 -0.29
CA CYS A 16 13.05 -12.25 0.93
C CYS A 16 14.01 -12.53 2.09
N LYS A 17 13.72 -11.96 3.26
CA LYS A 17 14.48 -12.18 4.51
C LYS A 17 14.27 -13.58 5.13
N GLN A 18 13.38 -14.40 4.58
CA GLN A 18 13.13 -15.79 4.97
C GLN A 18 12.88 -15.99 6.49
N GLY A 19 12.15 -15.08 7.11
CA GLY A 19 11.80 -15.14 8.53
C GLY A 19 12.65 -14.27 9.46
N ALA A 20 13.70 -13.63 8.96
CA ALA A 20 14.45 -12.62 9.73
C ALA A 20 13.72 -11.26 9.81
N CYS A 21 12.45 -11.21 9.41
CA CYS A 21 11.60 -10.03 9.51
C CYS A 21 11.13 -9.80 10.95
N ARG A 22 11.09 -8.54 11.38
CA ARG A 22 10.43 -8.12 12.63
C ARG A 22 8.92 -8.25 12.48
N SER A 23 8.40 -7.86 11.30
CA SER A 23 7.00 -7.92 10.93
C SER A 23 6.79 -8.92 9.79
N ALA A 24 6.48 -10.17 10.15
CA ALA A 24 6.43 -11.25 9.17
C ALA A 24 5.14 -11.22 8.32
N CYS A 25 5.27 -11.63 7.05
CA CYS A 25 4.15 -11.78 6.12
C CYS A 25 3.10 -12.82 6.53
N CYS A 26 3.41 -13.67 7.50
CA CYS A 26 2.52 -14.70 8.04
C CYS A 26 1.96 -14.33 9.43
N GLU A 27 1.76 -13.03 9.67
CA GLU A 27 1.12 -12.48 10.88
C GLU A 27 -0.07 -11.61 10.52
N GLY A 28 -1.15 -11.76 11.28
CA GLY A 28 -2.27 -10.82 11.30
C GLY A 28 -3.38 -11.08 10.27
N TRP A 29 -3.21 -12.04 9.33
CA TRP A 29 -4.28 -12.39 8.39
C TRP A 29 -4.33 -13.90 8.09
N PRO A 30 -5.50 -14.43 7.71
CA PRO A 30 -5.60 -15.80 7.18
C PRO A 30 -4.95 -15.87 5.79
N ILE A 31 -4.27 -16.97 5.51
CA ILE A 31 -3.65 -17.23 4.20
C ILE A 31 -4.61 -18.10 3.39
N SER A 32 -5.18 -17.54 2.32
CA SER A 32 -6.10 -18.23 1.43
C SER A 32 -5.35 -19.17 0.47
N PHE A 33 -6.03 -20.27 0.08
CA PHE A 33 -5.55 -21.26 -0.87
C PHE A 33 -6.55 -21.49 -1.97
N THR A 34 -6.05 -21.73 -3.16
CA THR A 34 -6.85 -22.34 -4.25
C THR A 34 -7.21 -23.78 -3.92
N MET A 35 -8.20 -24.33 -4.63
CA MET A 35 -8.58 -25.74 -4.52
C MET A 35 -7.40 -26.66 -4.82
N ASP A 36 -6.60 -26.34 -5.84
CA ASP A 36 -5.42 -27.13 -6.22
C ASP A 36 -4.34 -27.09 -5.12
N ASP A 37 -4.05 -25.94 -4.55
CA ASP A 37 -3.11 -25.81 -3.43
C ASP A 37 -3.59 -26.63 -2.22
N TYR A 38 -4.89 -26.60 -1.90
CA TYR A 38 -5.44 -27.34 -0.77
C TYR A 38 -5.24 -28.86 -0.93
N PHE A 39 -5.63 -29.43 -2.07
CA PHE A 39 -5.48 -30.87 -2.30
C PHE A 39 -4.02 -31.29 -2.44
N ARG A 40 -3.18 -30.44 -3.03
CA ARG A 40 -1.74 -30.66 -3.09
C ARG A 40 -1.13 -30.72 -1.67
N LEU A 41 -1.47 -29.79 -0.79
CA LEU A 41 -0.98 -29.77 0.59
C LEU A 41 -1.47 -30.93 1.42
N LEU A 42 -2.70 -31.40 1.20
CA LEU A 42 -3.23 -32.61 1.85
C LEU A 42 -2.43 -33.86 1.48
N GLY A 43 -2.05 -34.01 0.21
CA GLY A 43 -1.31 -35.15 -0.30
C GLY A 43 0.23 -35.03 -0.14
N LEU A 44 0.75 -33.93 0.39
CA LEU A 44 2.18 -33.65 0.42
C LEU A 44 2.91 -34.58 1.40
N PRO A 45 3.91 -35.37 0.96
CA PRO A 45 4.73 -36.18 1.86
C PRO A 45 5.62 -35.25 2.70
N CYS A 46 5.48 -35.30 4.02
CA CYS A 46 6.18 -34.42 4.93
C CYS A 46 6.35 -35.07 6.30
N SER A 47 7.10 -34.40 7.21
CA SER A 47 7.27 -34.88 8.56
C SER A 47 5.94 -34.99 9.34
N PRO A 48 5.85 -35.87 10.35
CA PRO A 48 4.64 -35.97 11.20
C PRO A 48 4.29 -34.65 11.90
N GLU A 49 5.27 -33.82 12.22
CA GLU A 49 5.07 -32.52 12.84
C GLU A 49 4.44 -31.54 11.85
N LEU A 50 4.98 -31.41 10.64
CA LEU A 50 4.43 -30.55 9.60
C LEU A 50 3.00 -30.99 9.22
N ARG A 51 2.75 -32.31 9.12
CA ARG A 51 1.43 -32.87 8.84
C ARG A 51 0.42 -32.44 9.92
N ARG A 52 0.76 -32.59 11.20
CA ARG A 52 -0.12 -32.16 12.29
C ARG A 52 -0.44 -30.66 12.23
N ARG A 53 0.52 -29.83 11.87
CA ARG A 53 0.30 -28.37 11.74
C ARG A 53 -0.58 -28.05 10.57
N LEU A 54 -0.39 -28.67 9.41
CA LEU A 54 -1.22 -28.49 8.22
C LEU A 54 -2.66 -28.94 8.50
N ASP A 55 -2.83 -30.18 8.96
CA ASP A 55 -4.16 -30.76 9.21
C ASP A 55 -4.94 -30.02 10.30
N GLY A 56 -4.25 -29.47 11.29
CA GLY A 56 -4.86 -28.71 12.40
C GLY A 56 -5.17 -27.25 12.06
N SER A 57 -4.68 -26.71 10.94
CA SER A 57 -4.81 -25.28 10.66
C SER A 57 -5.51 -24.97 9.32
N MET A 58 -5.55 -25.91 8.39
CA MET A 58 -6.26 -25.74 7.11
C MET A 58 -7.76 -25.88 7.33
N GLN A 59 -8.53 -24.88 6.92
CA GLN A 59 -9.99 -24.85 7.01
C GLN A 59 -10.57 -24.45 5.65
N LEU A 60 -11.68 -25.06 5.28
CA LEU A 60 -12.42 -24.65 4.10
C LEU A 60 -12.95 -23.22 4.31
N ALA A 61 -12.98 -22.42 3.24
CA ALA A 61 -13.65 -21.14 3.25
C ALA A 61 -15.16 -21.33 3.53
N LEU A 62 -15.81 -20.29 4.06
CA LEU A 62 -17.25 -20.35 4.35
C LEU A 62 -18.08 -20.57 3.06
N HIS A 63 -17.65 -19.98 1.97
CA HIS A 63 -18.22 -20.13 0.63
C HIS A 63 -17.08 -20.48 -0.34
N PRO A 64 -16.66 -21.78 -0.41
CA PRO A 64 -15.49 -22.15 -1.20
C PRO A 64 -15.71 -21.93 -2.70
N THR A 65 -14.76 -21.27 -3.34
CA THR A 65 -14.60 -21.21 -4.79
C THR A 65 -13.31 -21.94 -5.19
N PRO A 66 -13.06 -22.23 -6.47
CA PRO A 66 -11.78 -22.81 -6.90
C PRO A 66 -10.59 -21.91 -6.53
N GLU A 67 -10.75 -20.59 -6.55
CA GLU A 67 -9.72 -19.58 -6.29
C GLU A 67 -9.53 -19.32 -4.79
N GLU A 68 -10.60 -19.32 -4.02
CA GLU A 68 -10.62 -19.13 -2.56
C GLU A 68 -11.27 -20.34 -1.88
N TYR A 69 -10.58 -21.49 -1.93
CA TYR A 69 -11.14 -22.74 -1.47
C TYR A 69 -10.98 -22.99 0.01
N ALA A 70 -9.84 -22.69 0.56
CA ALA A 70 -9.49 -22.91 1.95
C ALA A 70 -8.55 -21.81 2.47
N GLN A 71 -8.32 -21.80 3.77
CA GLN A 71 -7.39 -20.86 4.41
C GLN A 71 -6.63 -21.53 5.56
N ILE A 72 -5.44 -21.01 5.87
CA ILE A 72 -4.78 -21.29 7.14
C ILE A 72 -5.29 -20.29 8.18
N THR A 73 -5.85 -20.81 9.25
CA THR A 73 -6.26 -20.01 10.41
C THR A 73 -5.04 -19.69 11.27
N PRO A 74 -4.75 -18.41 11.52
CA PRO A 74 -3.69 -18.01 12.45
C PRO A 74 -3.92 -18.59 13.84
N ARG A 75 -2.84 -18.77 14.59
CA ARG A 75 -2.90 -19.10 16.02
C ARG A 75 -3.48 -17.93 16.81
N TYR A 76 -3.75 -18.15 18.12
CA TYR A 76 -4.28 -17.12 19.02
C TYR A 76 -3.35 -15.86 19.13
N ASP A 77 -2.05 -16.02 18.84
CA ASP A 77 -1.06 -14.96 18.80
C ASP A 77 -0.99 -14.24 17.44
N GLY A 78 -1.91 -14.53 16.52
CA GLY A 78 -1.98 -13.96 15.19
C GLY A 78 -0.97 -14.54 14.19
N GLN A 79 -0.12 -15.49 14.59
CA GLN A 79 0.91 -16.04 13.74
C GLN A 79 0.42 -17.26 12.96
N CYS A 80 0.94 -17.43 11.74
CA CYS A 80 0.73 -18.65 10.96
C CYS A 80 1.26 -19.88 11.70
N PRO A 81 0.49 -20.98 11.80
CA PRO A 81 0.93 -22.24 12.44
C PRO A 81 2.20 -22.85 11.84
N MET A 82 2.53 -22.52 10.57
CA MET A 82 3.76 -22.97 9.92
C MET A 82 4.99 -22.19 10.36
N ARG A 83 4.85 -21.05 11.05
CA ARG A 83 5.97 -20.27 11.55
C ARG A 83 6.63 -20.99 12.73
N MET A 84 7.95 -21.13 12.65
CA MET A 84 8.79 -21.71 13.70
C MET A 84 9.30 -20.61 14.66
N ALA A 85 9.90 -21.02 15.78
CA ALA A 85 10.41 -20.08 16.78
C ALA A 85 11.56 -19.19 16.26
N ASP A 86 12.27 -19.63 15.23
CA ASP A 86 13.31 -18.85 14.54
C ASP A 86 12.77 -17.92 13.45
N GLY A 87 11.44 -17.80 13.33
CA GLY A 87 10.75 -16.94 12.36
C GLY A 87 10.54 -17.57 10.98
N ARG A 88 11.22 -18.68 10.64
CA ARG A 88 11.12 -19.33 9.33
C ARG A 88 9.83 -20.14 9.20
N CYS A 89 9.39 -20.34 7.96
CA CYS A 89 8.28 -21.22 7.64
C CYS A 89 8.73 -22.70 7.62
N MET A 90 8.09 -23.55 8.42
CA MET A 90 8.41 -24.99 8.46
C MET A 90 8.20 -25.66 7.10
N LEU A 91 7.10 -25.33 6.41
CA LEU A 91 6.79 -25.84 5.08
C LEU A 91 7.92 -25.50 4.07
N HIS A 92 8.35 -24.24 4.07
CA HIS A 92 9.46 -23.79 3.21
C HIS A 92 10.80 -24.43 3.59
N THR A 93 11.08 -24.53 4.88
CA THR A 93 12.37 -25.07 5.38
C THR A 93 12.49 -26.57 5.11
N GLU A 94 11.40 -27.33 5.24
CA GLU A 94 11.41 -28.79 5.08
C GLU A 94 11.35 -29.21 3.61
N LEU A 95 10.55 -28.52 2.79
CA LEU A 95 10.19 -28.98 1.44
C LEU A 95 10.51 -27.99 0.30
N GLY A 96 11.04 -26.81 0.65
CA GLY A 96 11.40 -25.79 -0.32
C GLY A 96 10.26 -24.91 -0.79
N GLU A 97 10.59 -23.94 -1.64
CA GLU A 97 9.64 -22.92 -2.15
C GLU A 97 8.50 -23.53 -2.96
N SER A 98 8.77 -24.60 -3.71
CA SER A 98 7.75 -25.28 -4.54
C SER A 98 6.59 -25.90 -3.73
N ALA A 99 6.81 -26.19 -2.45
CA ALA A 99 5.79 -26.70 -1.55
C ALA A 99 4.84 -25.62 -1.05
N LEU A 100 5.23 -24.36 -1.10
CA LEU A 100 4.38 -23.24 -0.67
C LEU A 100 3.11 -23.13 -1.54
N SER A 101 2.05 -22.58 -0.96
CA SER A 101 0.88 -22.16 -1.73
C SER A 101 1.23 -21.05 -2.72
N ALA A 102 0.42 -20.86 -3.75
CA ALA A 102 0.62 -19.82 -4.75
C ALA A 102 0.77 -18.44 -4.10
N VAL A 103 -0.09 -18.12 -3.13
CA VAL A 103 -0.07 -16.85 -2.39
C VAL A 103 1.24 -16.66 -1.62
N CYS A 104 1.72 -17.71 -0.93
CA CYS A 104 2.97 -17.62 -0.16
C CYS A 104 4.23 -17.54 -1.03
N ARG A 105 4.21 -18.15 -2.22
CA ARG A 105 5.32 -18.05 -3.19
C ARG A 105 5.37 -16.68 -3.84
N LEU A 106 4.19 -16.12 -4.15
CA LEU A 106 4.11 -14.87 -4.88
C LEU A 106 4.39 -13.67 -3.98
N TYR A 107 3.87 -13.67 -2.75
CA TYR A 107 4.02 -12.56 -1.82
C TYR A 107 5.50 -12.16 -1.63
N PRO A 108 5.83 -10.88 -1.64
CA PRO A 108 4.97 -9.71 -1.73
C PRO A 108 4.66 -9.25 -3.18
N ARG A 109 4.98 -10.05 -4.17
CA ARG A 109 4.80 -9.72 -5.59
C ARG A 109 3.32 -9.70 -5.95
N GLY A 110 2.86 -8.59 -6.51
CA GLY A 110 1.58 -8.46 -7.18
C GLY A 110 1.80 -8.48 -8.69
N VAL A 111 1.14 -9.40 -9.37
CA VAL A 111 1.15 -9.49 -10.84
C VAL A 111 -0.16 -8.93 -11.36
N ARG A 112 -0.08 -8.07 -12.35
CA ARG A 112 -1.22 -7.46 -13.05
C ARG A 112 -1.04 -7.62 -14.54
N GLU A 113 -2.14 -7.60 -15.26
CA GLU A 113 -2.18 -7.53 -16.71
C GLU A 113 -2.84 -6.22 -17.12
N GLU A 114 -2.26 -5.55 -18.11
CA GLU A 114 -2.79 -4.35 -18.75
C GLU A 114 -2.60 -4.49 -20.25
N ASP A 115 -3.71 -4.56 -21.01
CA ASP A 115 -3.71 -4.65 -22.48
C ASP A 115 -2.76 -5.71 -23.06
N GLY A 116 -2.71 -6.89 -22.43
CA GLY A 116 -1.85 -8.00 -22.85
C GLY A 116 -0.37 -7.86 -22.45
N ALA A 117 -0.01 -6.80 -21.71
CA ALA A 117 1.29 -6.62 -21.07
C ALA A 117 1.21 -6.96 -19.57
N TYR A 118 2.27 -7.55 -19.03
CA TYR A 118 2.33 -7.90 -17.63
C TYR A 118 3.10 -6.85 -16.83
N GLU A 119 2.60 -6.54 -15.65
CA GLU A 119 3.27 -5.73 -14.65
C GLU A 119 3.51 -6.54 -13.39
N CYS A 120 4.61 -6.27 -12.69
CA CYS A 120 4.90 -6.90 -11.41
C CYS A 120 5.62 -5.90 -10.48
N SER A 121 5.12 -5.76 -9.26
CA SER A 121 5.79 -5.01 -8.21
C SER A 121 5.61 -5.69 -6.87
N CYS A 122 6.27 -5.20 -5.82
CA CYS A 122 6.12 -5.74 -4.47
C CYS A 122 5.27 -4.81 -3.60
N ALA A 123 4.35 -5.40 -2.82
CA ALA A 123 3.54 -4.65 -1.86
C ALA A 123 4.42 -4.00 -0.78
N ASN A 124 4.09 -2.79 -0.37
CA ASN A 124 4.73 -2.08 0.73
C ASN A 124 4.47 -2.72 2.10
N SER A 125 3.56 -3.68 2.19
CA SER A 125 3.34 -4.49 3.40
C SER A 125 4.54 -5.39 3.76
N CYS A 126 5.54 -5.49 2.87
CA CYS A 126 6.77 -6.26 3.10
C CYS A 126 7.88 -5.38 3.69
N GLU A 127 8.36 -5.73 4.87
CA GLU A 127 9.47 -5.05 5.55
C GLU A 127 10.73 -4.92 4.67
N ALA A 128 11.10 -5.98 3.94
CA ALA A 128 12.27 -5.95 3.07
C ALA A 128 12.12 -4.91 1.94
N VAL A 129 10.92 -4.78 1.37
CA VAL A 129 10.63 -3.77 0.35
C VAL A 129 10.74 -2.36 0.93
N LEU A 130 10.14 -2.11 2.09
CA LEU A 130 10.21 -0.80 2.73
C LEU A 130 11.63 -0.38 3.10
N GLU A 131 12.47 -1.33 3.54
CA GLU A 131 13.88 -1.05 3.81
C GLU A 131 14.67 -0.74 2.53
N MET A 132 14.38 -1.43 1.42
CA MET A 132 14.97 -1.10 0.11
C MET A 132 14.54 0.30 -0.35
N LEU A 133 13.26 0.65 -0.20
CA LEU A 133 12.74 1.98 -0.53
C LEU A 133 13.32 3.07 0.38
N LEU A 134 13.58 2.77 1.66
CA LEU A 134 14.20 3.69 2.60
C LEU A 134 15.67 3.94 2.27
N ALA A 135 16.41 2.91 1.87
CA ALA A 135 17.82 3.03 1.53
C ALA A 135 18.07 3.72 0.17
N ARG A 136 17.03 3.95 -0.61
CA ARG A 136 17.11 4.52 -1.95
C ARG A 136 17.05 6.04 -1.92
N GLU A 137 17.91 6.69 -2.73
CA GLU A 137 17.89 8.14 -2.93
C GLU A 137 17.21 8.55 -4.25
N ALA A 138 17.44 7.77 -5.33
CA ALA A 138 16.90 8.07 -6.65
C ALA A 138 15.39 7.80 -6.75
N PRO A 139 14.62 8.58 -7.52
CA PRO A 139 13.24 8.25 -7.83
C PRO A 139 13.10 6.83 -8.41
N LEU A 140 11.95 6.18 -8.18
CA LEU A 140 11.66 4.89 -8.80
C LEU A 140 11.51 5.06 -10.31
N THR A 141 12.11 4.17 -11.06
CA THR A 141 11.91 4.03 -12.51
C THR A 141 11.34 2.65 -12.83
N PHE A 142 10.75 2.51 -14.02
CA PHE A 142 10.10 1.27 -14.42
C PHE A 142 10.82 0.69 -15.63
N ILE A 143 11.20 -0.58 -15.54
CA ILE A 143 12.01 -1.28 -16.55
C ILE A 143 11.32 -2.58 -16.98
N ARG A 144 11.60 -3.02 -18.22
CA ARG A 144 11.14 -4.33 -18.67
C ARG A 144 12.13 -5.42 -18.27
N ARG A 145 11.62 -6.51 -17.71
CA ARG A 145 12.41 -7.66 -17.25
C ARG A 145 11.67 -8.97 -17.47
N GLU A 146 12.41 -9.98 -17.86
CA GLU A 146 11.94 -11.36 -17.79
C GLU A 146 11.98 -11.86 -16.35
N LEU A 147 10.84 -12.38 -15.87
CA LEU A 147 10.73 -12.98 -14.54
C LEU A 147 10.27 -14.44 -14.68
N PRO A 148 10.76 -15.36 -13.83
CA PRO A 148 10.31 -16.74 -13.78
C PRO A 148 9.00 -16.87 -12.98
N ILE A 149 8.04 -16.02 -13.28
CA ILE A 149 6.72 -15.97 -12.63
C ILE A 149 5.70 -16.33 -13.70
N GLU A 150 4.84 -17.31 -13.40
CA GLU A 150 3.68 -17.59 -14.23
C GLU A 150 2.61 -16.54 -13.91
N PRO A 151 2.19 -15.73 -14.90
CA PRO A 151 1.12 -14.76 -14.67
C PRO A 151 -0.17 -15.50 -14.30
N PRO A 152 -1.00 -14.94 -13.40
CA PRO A 152 -2.32 -15.48 -13.16
C PRO A 152 -3.15 -15.45 -14.45
N PRO A 153 -4.17 -16.30 -14.57
CA PRO A 153 -5.14 -16.19 -15.66
C PRO A 153 -5.69 -14.77 -15.71
N ALA A 154 -5.83 -14.21 -16.92
CA ALA A 154 -6.46 -12.91 -17.10
C ALA A 154 -7.86 -12.92 -16.47
N SER A 155 -8.07 -12.08 -15.47
CA SER A 155 -9.41 -11.86 -14.92
C SER A 155 -10.06 -10.72 -15.68
N PRO A 156 -11.33 -10.85 -16.13
CA PRO A 156 -12.03 -9.72 -16.70
C PRO A 156 -12.07 -8.61 -15.65
N ARG A 157 -11.72 -7.39 -16.04
CA ARG A 157 -11.90 -6.23 -15.17
C ARG A 157 -13.39 -6.02 -14.94
N GLU A 158 -13.79 -5.84 -13.68
CA GLU A 158 -15.16 -5.47 -13.34
C GLU A 158 -15.51 -4.07 -13.86
N PHE A 159 -14.51 -3.22 -14.02
CA PHE A 159 -14.66 -1.84 -14.48
C PHE A 159 -13.56 -1.48 -15.47
N VAL A 160 -13.97 -0.99 -16.64
CA VAL A 160 -13.07 -0.43 -17.65
C VAL A 160 -13.34 1.07 -17.73
N PHE A 161 -12.30 1.89 -17.55
CA PHE A 161 -12.42 3.31 -17.84
C PHE A 161 -12.60 3.49 -19.35
N GLU A 162 -13.85 3.73 -19.78
CA GLU A 162 -14.14 4.07 -21.16
C GLU A 162 -13.29 5.27 -21.54
N ASN A 163 -12.58 5.20 -22.68
CA ASN A 163 -11.71 6.23 -23.23
C ASN A 163 -10.30 6.39 -22.63
N ALA A 164 -9.80 5.47 -21.85
CA ALA A 164 -8.39 5.46 -21.48
C ALA A 164 -7.53 4.79 -22.59
N ASP A 165 -7.41 5.44 -23.75
CA ASP A 165 -6.62 4.92 -24.87
C ASP A 165 -5.12 4.75 -24.57
N ARG A 166 -4.62 5.36 -23.48
CA ARG A 166 -3.20 5.39 -23.09
C ARG A 166 -3.02 5.21 -21.59
N PRO A 167 -3.52 4.13 -20.96
CA PRO A 167 -3.57 4.02 -19.50
C PRO A 167 -2.19 4.08 -18.84
N LEU A 168 -1.20 3.40 -19.38
CA LEU A 168 0.15 3.41 -18.82
C LEU A 168 0.79 4.81 -18.87
N GLU A 169 0.61 5.55 -19.97
CA GLU A 169 1.17 6.90 -20.10
C GLU A 169 0.54 7.87 -19.09
N ILE A 170 -0.78 7.77 -18.89
CA ILE A 170 -1.50 8.55 -17.86
C ILE A 170 -0.97 8.20 -16.47
N ARG A 171 -0.80 6.92 -16.17
CA ARG A 171 -0.25 6.48 -14.87
C ARG A 171 1.16 7.00 -14.62
N LEU A 172 2.04 6.91 -15.62
CA LEU A 172 3.41 7.43 -15.53
C LEU A 172 3.45 8.97 -15.42
N PHE A 173 2.56 9.67 -16.13
CA PHE A 173 2.39 11.11 -15.99
C PHE A 173 2.01 11.52 -14.56
N LEU A 174 1.08 10.80 -13.94
CA LEU A 174 0.65 11.04 -12.56
C LEU A 174 1.77 10.73 -11.55
N ILE A 175 2.46 9.61 -11.71
CA ILE A 175 3.62 9.23 -10.90
C ILE A 175 4.69 10.34 -10.96
N ALA A 176 4.96 10.89 -12.14
CA ALA A 176 5.93 11.98 -12.30
C ALA A 176 5.56 13.24 -11.48
N ARG A 177 4.25 13.48 -11.19
CA ARG A 177 3.85 14.59 -10.31
C ARG A 177 4.28 14.35 -8.87
N VAL A 178 4.13 13.14 -8.37
CA VAL A 178 4.58 12.77 -7.02
C VAL A 178 6.11 12.82 -6.91
N GLN A 179 6.82 12.54 -7.99
CA GLN A 179 8.29 12.53 -8.06
C GLN A 179 8.92 13.90 -8.34
N ASP A 180 8.13 14.97 -8.48
CA ASP A 180 8.66 16.32 -8.75
C ASP A 180 9.25 16.97 -7.48
N ARG A 181 10.45 16.57 -7.14
CA ARG A 181 11.19 17.00 -5.92
C ARG A 181 11.55 18.49 -5.86
N ARG A 182 11.12 19.28 -6.84
CA ARG A 182 11.20 20.74 -6.76
C ARG A 182 10.27 21.31 -5.68
N TYR A 183 9.29 20.51 -5.24
CA TYR A 183 8.28 20.89 -4.25
C TYR A 183 8.28 19.91 -3.07
N PRO A 184 7.88 20.35 -1.86
CA PRO A 184 7.61 19.47 -0.73
C PRO A 184 6.51 18.43 -1.10
N LEU A 185 6.57 17.26 -0.51
CA LEU A 185 5.66 16.15 -0.85
C LEU A 185 4.16 16.50 -0.73
N PRO A 186 3.68 17.21 0.32
CA PRO A 186 2.30 17.67 0.38
C PRO A 186 1.86 18.48 -0.85
N ARG A 187 2.73 19.37 -1.32
CA ARG A 187 2.45 20.19 -2.51
C ARG A 187 2.42 19.36 -3.78
N ARG A 188 3.28 18.34 -3.89
CA ARG A 188 3.26 17.41 -5.03
C ARG A 188 1.93 16.65 -5.12
N LEU A 189 1.37 16.25 -3.97
CA LEU A 189 0.06 15.60 -3.92
C LEU A 189 -1.06 16.54 -4.37
N LEU A 190 -1.04 17.82 -4.00
CA LEU A 190 -2.00 18.80 -4.51
C LEU A 190 -1.86 19.00 -6.03
N ILE A 191 -0.63 19.07 -6.55
CA ILE A 191 -0.38 19.16 -8.00
C ILE A 191 -0.89 17.91 -8.72
N LEU A 192 -0.74 16.73 -8.11
CA LEU A 192 -1.33 15.48 -8.59
C LEU A 192 -2.85 15.58 -8.67
N GLY A 193 -3.50 16.15 -7.65
CA GLY A 193 -4.95 16.38 -7.62
C GLY A 193 -5.42 17.26 -8.77
N GLU A 194 -4.73 18.37 -9.04
CA GLU A 194 -4.99 19.24 -10.19
C GLU A 194 -4.82 18.51 -11.53
N ALA A 195 -3.79 17.67 -11.64
CA ALA A 195 -3.55 16.87 -12.84
C ALA A 195 -4.67 15.85 -13.07
N LEU A 196 -5.11 15.16 -12.01
CA LEU A 196 -6.23 14.23 -12.07
C LEU A 196 -7.53 14.91 -12.43
N HIS A 197 -7.81 16.08 -11.85
CA HIS A 197 -9.01 16.84 -12.17
C HIS A 197 -9.03 17.26 -13.66
N ALA A 198 -7.90 17.77 -14.17
CA ALA A 198 -7.78 18.15 -15.57
C ALA A 198 -7.91 16.95 -16.53
N LEU A 199 -7.43 15.77 -16.12
CA LEU A 199 -7.58 14.52 -16.86
C LEU A 199 -9.05 14.04 -16.84
N ASP A 200 -9.69 14.05 -15.68
CA ASP A 200 -11.09 13.63 -15.52
C ASP A 200 -12.04 14.49 -16.39
N ASP A 201 -11.83 15.81 -16.41
CA ASP A 201 -12.53 16.73 -17.30
C ASP A 201 -12.32 16.38 -18.78
N ALA A 202 -11.06 16.09 -19.19
CA ALA A 202 -10.74 15.80 -20.57
C ALA A 202 -11.29 14.42 -21.01
N LEU A 203 -11.21 13.41 -20.13
CA LEU A 203 -11.79 12.08 -20.36
C LEU A 203 -13.32 12.15 -20.47
N SER A 204 -13.98 12.84 -19.54
CA SER A 204 -15.43 13.05 -19.56
C SER A 204 -15.91 13.79 -20.81
N ALA A 205 -15.11 14.71 -21.33
CA ALA A 205 -15.38 15.42 -22.56
C ALA A 205 -14.99 14.66 -23.84
N HIS A 206 -14.38 13.47 -23.75
CA HIS A 206 -13.78 12.72 -24.86
C HIS A 206 -12.77 13.56 -25.67
N ASP A 207 -12.03 14.47 -25.00
CA ASP A 207 -11.07 15.38 -25.63
C ASP A 207 -9.65 14.77 -25.65
N SER A 208 -9.42 13.89 -26.60
CA SER A 208 -8.10 13.24 -26.81
C SER A 208 -6.96 14.25 -27.08
N ALA A 209 -7.27 15.41 -27.68
CA ALA A 209 -6.28 16.45 -27.92
C ALA A 209 -5.87 17.15 -26.62
N ARG A 210 -6.80 17.36 -25.69
CA ARG A 210 -6.51 17.90 -24.36
C ARG A 210 -5.71 16.90 -23.53
N ILE A 211 -6.05 15.61 -23.59
CA ILE A 211 -5.29 14.54 -22.91
C ILE A 211 -3.86 14.55 -23.44
N ALA A 212 -3.62 14.53 -24.74
CA ALA A 212 -2.28 14.57 -25.32
C ALA A 212 -1.47 15.77 -24.83
N ARG A 213 -2.04 16.98 -24.86
CA ARG A 213 -1.35 18.19 -24.35
C ARG A 213 -1.02 18.15 -22.87
N LEU A 214 -1.86 17.50 -22.05
CA LEU A 214 -1.57 17.27 -20.64
C LEU A 214 -0.36 16.35 -20.47
N LEU A 215 -0.36 15.23 -21.18
CA LEU A 215 0.73 14.23 -21.11
C LEU A 215 2.06 14.78 -21.63
N ASP A 216 2.04 15.57 -22.71
CA ASP A 216 3.23 16.20 -23.30
C ASP A 216 3.76 17.39 -22.47
N GLY A 217 3.06 17.78 -21.40
CA GLY A 217 3.44 18.89 -20.52
C GLY A 217 3.24 20.29 -21.14
N GLU A 218 2.49 20.38 -22.23
CA GLU A 218 2.15 21.66 -22.90
C GLU A 218 1.04 22.41 -22.15
N ALA A 219 0.21 21.71 -21.37
CA ALA A 219 -0.80 22.31 -20.55
C ALA A 219 -0.24 22.75 -19.20
N SER A 220 -0.43 24.04 -18.86
CA SER A 220 -0.09 24.55 -17.54
C SER A 220 -1.10 24.04 -16.52
N LEU A 221 -0.62 23.36 -15.48
CA LEU A 221 -1.43 22.96 -14.35
C LEU A 221 -1.29 23.99 -13.22
N PRO A 222 -2.34 24.25 -12.43
CA PRO A 222 -2.23 24.99 -11.19
C PRO A 222 -1.16 24.36 -10.27
N ALA A 223 -0.43 25.21 -9.56
CA ALA A 223 0.56 24.77 -8.57
C ALA A 223 0.14 25.33 -7.20
N PRO A 224 -0.80 24.68 -6.51
CA PRO A 224 -1.31 25.15 -5.23
C PRO A 224 -0.18 25.40 -4.23
N GLN A 225 -0.37 26.35 -3.34
CA GLN A 225 0.56 26.59 -2.24
C GLN A 225 0.13 25.78 -1.02
N VAL A 226 1.07 25.25 -0.29
CA VAL A 226 0.86 24.63 1.01
C VAL A 226 1.41 25.63 2.04
N SER A 227 0.57 26.02 2.98
CA SER A 227 0.98 26.86 4.11
C SER A 227 1.40 25.95 5.27
N GLU A 228 2.28 26.44 6.15
CA GLU A 228 2.50 25.75 7.42
C GLU A 228 1.18 25.64 8.19
N PRO A 229 0.89 24.46 8.78
CA PRO A 229 -0.39 24.24 9.45
C PRO A 229 -0.46 25.05 10.74
N GLY A 230 -1.56 25.75 10.95
CA GLY A 230 -1.92 26.29 12.25
C GLY A 230 -2.51 25.22 13.18
N ALA A 231 -2.77 25.60 14.43
CA ALA A 231 -3.36 24.68 15.41
C ALA A 231 -4.74 24.14 14.98
N ALA A 232 -5.50 24.91 14.22
CA ALA A 232 -6.82 24.50 13.73
C ALA A 232 -6.71 23.39 12.67
N GLU A 233 -5.80 23.54 11.71
CA GLU A 233 -5.54 22.55 10.67
C GLU A 233 -5.00 21.27 11.28
N LEU A 234 -4.06 21.35 12.21
CA LEU A 234 -3.55 20.16 12.93
C LEU A 234 -4.65 19.47 13.72
N THR A 235 -5.49 20.20 14.45
CA THR A 235 -6.63 19.62 15.19
C THR A 235 -7.58 18.90 14.22
N PHE A 236 -7.84 19.49 13.07
CA PHE A 236 -8.69 18.87 12.05
C PHE A 236 -8.07 17.60 11.49
N GLY A 237 -6.80 17.63 11.09
CA GLY A 237 -6.08 16.49 10.55
C GLY A 237 -5.99 15.31 11.55
N LEU A 238 -5.71 15.61 12.82
CA LEU A 238 -5.70 14.60 13.88
C LEU A 238 -7.08 13.95 14.07
N ARG A 239 -8.17 14.71 14.00
CA ARG A 239 -9.54 14.16 14.03
C ARG A 239 -9.84 13.28 12.83
N VAL A 240 -9.39 13.67 11.64
CA VAL A 240 -9.53 12.83 10.44
C VAL A 240 -8.80 11.51 10.62
N ALA A 241 -7.53 11.54 11.05
CA ALA A 241 -6.74 10.34 11.30
C ALA A 241 -7.38 9.43 12.37
N GLU A 242 -7.85 10.00 13.48
CA GLU A 242 -8.60 9.27 14.52
C GLU A 242 -9.84 8.59 13.95
N ARG A 243 -10.64 9.31 13.18
CA ARG A 243 -11.87 8.77 12.58
C ARG A 243 -11.57 7.61 11.63
N MET A 244 -10.53 7.76 10.78
CA MET A 244 -10.08 6.70 9.90
C MET A 244 -9.66 5.46 10.69
N LEU A 245 -8.83 5.60 11.70
CA LEU A 245 -8.37 4.49 12.55
C LEU A 245 -9.52 3.75 13.20
N ARG A 246 -10.49 4.45 13.81
CA ARG A 246 -11.65 3.83 14.46
C ARG A 246 -12.53 3.01 13.52
N ILE A 247 -12.65 3.44 12.25
CA ILE A 247 -13.42 2.70 11.24
C ILE A 247 -12.61 1.51 10.71
N MET A 248 -11.30 1.69 10.54
CA MET A 248 -10.41 0.69 9.94
C MET A 248 -9.94 -0.37 10.92
N ASP A 249 -9.91 -0.08 12.22
CA ASP A 249 -9.56 -1.03 13.28
C ASP A 249 -10.42 -2.31 13.22
N ALA A 250 -11.70 -2.16 12.94
CA ALA A 250 -12.61 -3.31 12.77
C ALA A 250 -12.26 -4.18 11.54
N ARG A 251 -11.44 -3.69 10.61
CA ARG A 251 -11.11 -4.35 9.34
C ARG A 251 -9.72 -4.97 9.30
N SER A 252 -8.79 -4.45 10.10
CA SER A 252 -7.43 -4.97 10.17
C SER A 252 -6.83 -4.82 11.57
N ALA A 253 -6.52 -5.95 12.20
CA ALA A 253 -5.80 -5.95 13.46
C ALA A 253 -4.34 -5.47 13.33
N SER A 254 -3.80 -5.38 12.11
CA SER A 254 -2.39 -5.04 11.89
C SER A 254 -2.00 -3.64 12.34
N ILE A 255 -2.94 -2.69 12.33
CA ILE A 255 -2.69 -1.29 12.71
C ILE A 255 -3.25 -0.92 14.09
N ARG A 256 -3.99 -1.83 14.74
CA ARG A 256 -4.71 -1.54 16.00
C ARG A 256 -3.77 -0.99 17.06
N ASP A 257 -2.76 -1.76 17.42
CA ASP A 257 -1.85 -1.41 18.52
C ASP A 257 -1.08 -0.12 18.20
N TYR A 258 -0.65 0.07 16.95
CA TYR A 258 0.02 1.28 16.50
C TYR A 258 -0.90 2.50 16.56
N GLY A 259 -2.14 2.34 16.10
CA GLY A 259 -3.15 3.41 16.12
C GLY A 259 -3.55 3.80 17.52
N GLU A 260 -3.83 2.83 18.42
CA GLU A 260 -4.18 3.08 19.81
C GLU A 260 -3.05 3.81 20.56
N GLN A 261 -1.80 3.40 20.38
CA GLN A 261 -0.67 4.07 21.00
C GLN A 261 -0.44 5.47 20.47
N ALA A 262 -0.54 5.68 19.13
CA ALA A 262 -0.42 7.01 18.54
C ALA A 262 -1.52 7.96 19.06
N LEU A 263 -2.76 7.50 19.15
CA LEU A 263 -3.88 8.26 19.71
C LEU A 263 -3.68 8.57 21.20
N ALA A 264 -3.23 7.60 21.98
CA ALA A 264 -2.93 7.79 23.40
C ALA A 264 -1.78 8.79 23.61
N PHE A 265 -0.76 8.74 22.77
CA PHE A 265 0.37 9.66 22.82
C PHE A 265 -0.06 11.10 22.56
N PHE A 266 -0.84 11.38 21.52
CA PHE A 266 -1.29 12.74 21.21
C PHE A 266 -2.24 13.29 22.28
N GLY A 267 -3.03 12.45 22.92
CA GLY A 267 -3.89 12.83 24.05
C GLY A 267 -5.15 13.57 23.61
N THR A 268 -5.62 14.52 24.45
CA THR A 268 -6.86 15.27 24.22
C THR A 268 -6.69 16.35 23.16
N GLU A 269 -7.81 16.80 22.54
CA GLU A 269 -7.82 17.82 21.48
C GLU A 269 -7.03 19.11 21.83
N GLU A 270 -7.07 19.55 23.10
CA GLU A 270 -6.39 20.77 23.54
C GLU A 270 -4.87 20.69 23.40
N ASN A 271 -4.25 19.56 23.73
CA ASN A 271 -2.80 19.36 23.72
C ASN A 271 -2.28 18.65 22.46
N ALA A 272 -3.17 18.02 21.70
CA ALA A 272 -2.79 17.19 20.57
C ALA A 272 -1.99 17.94 19.49
N PRO A 273 -2.35 19.17 19.06
CA PRO A 273 -1.56 19.91 18.06
C PRO A 273 -0.13 20.18 18.49
N ALA A 274 0.08 20.58 19.74
CA ALA A 274 1.43 20.88 20.25
C ALA A 274 2.28 19.62 20.38
N ARG A 275 1.68 18.51 20.84
CA ARG A 275 2.34 17.21 20.91
C ARG A 275 2.69 16.68 19.52
N TYR A 276 1.78 16.84 18.55
CA TYR A 276 2.03 16.44 17.19
C TYR A 276 3.18 17.23 16.57
N ALA A 277 3.20 18.56 16.72
CA ALA A 277 4.27 19.42 16.20
C ALA A 277 5.65 19.03 16.77
N ASP A 278 5.73 18.77 18.08
CA ASP A 278 6.96 18.31 18.73
C ASP A 278 7.38 16.91 18.21
N ALA A 279 6.44 15.96 18.13
CA ALA A 279 6.71 14.62 17.63
C ALA A 279 7.09 14.62 16.14
N SER A 280 6.45 15.45 15.32
CA SER A 280 6.78 15.64 13.91
C SER A 280 8.21 16.15 13.74
N SER A 281 8.63 17.16 14.53
CA SER A 281 10.01 17.66 14.50
C SER A 281 11.03 16.58 14.90
N ARG A 282 10.70 15.72 15.87
CA ARG A 282 11.55 14.59 16.28
C ARG A 282 11.59 13.51 15.20
N PHE A 283 10.48 13.24 14.55
CA PHE A 283 10.41 12.30 13.42
C PHE A 283 11.27 12.80 12.25
N ASP A 284 11.20 14.09 11.90
CA ASP A 284 11.99 14.68 10.83
C ASP A 284 13.50 14.59 11.11
N ALA A 285 13.89 14.77 12.38
CA ALA A 285 15.27 14.57 12.81
C ALA A 285 15.73 13.09 12.78
N LEU A 286 14.83 12.16 13.11
CA LEU A 286 15.08 10.70 13.06
C LEU A 286 15.17 10.20 11.62
N MET A 287 14.35 10.76 10.73
CA MET A 287 14.15 10.36 9.34
C MET A 287 14.41 11.55 8.39
N PRO A 288 15.65 12.07 8.27
CA PRO A 288 15.92 13.28 7.48
C PRO A 288 15.56 13.17 6.00
N GLY A 289 15.41 11.95 5.48
CA GLY A 289 14.94 11.66 4.12
C GLY A 289 13.48 11.20 4.04
N TRP A 290 12.64 11.48 5.03
CA TRP A 290 11.29 10.94 5.11
C TRP A 290 10.41 11.26 3.90
N GLU A 291 10.49 12.47 3.33
CA GLU A 291 9.73 12.82 2.13
C GLU A 291 10.10 11.95 0.92
N THR A 292 11.37 11.63 0.77
CA THR A 292 11.86 10.72 -0.28
C THR A 292 11.35 9.30 -0.06
N TRP A 293 11.37 8.82 1.18
CA TRP A 293 10.86 7.50 1.50
C TRP A 293 9.33 7.41 1.31
N PHE A 294 8.59 8.44 1.73
CA PHE A 294 7.14 8.51 1.50
C PHE A 294 6.81 8.61 0.00
N GLU A 295 7.57 9.40 -0.77
CA GLU A 295 7.46 9.42 -2.24
C GLU A 295 7.60 8.01 -2.81
N HIS A 296 8.65 7.28 -2.41
CA HIS A 296 8.87 5.91 -2.90
C HIS A 296 7.73 4.97 -2.52
N MET A 297 7.22 5.05 -1.28
CA MET A 297 6.07 4.25 -0.85
C MET A 297 4.81 4.57 -1.66
N LEU A 298 4.51 5.85 -1.86
CA LEU A 298 3.34 6.28 -2.63
C LEU A 298 3.46 5.87 -4.10
N VAL A 299 4.61 6.08 -4.73
CA VAL A 299 4.85 5.70 -6.13
C VAL A 299 4.79 4.18 -6.31
N ASN A 300 5.38 3.42 -5.39
CA ASN A 300 5.30 1.97 -5.44
C ASN A 300 3.86 1.47 -5.24
N HIS A 301 3.10 2.07 -4.32
CA HIS A 301 1.68 1.79 -4.14
C HIS A 301 0.87 2.13 -5.40
N MET A 302 1.03 3.34 -5.96
CA MET A 302 0.36 3.74 -7.20
C MET A 302 0.60 2.74 -8.34
N PHE A 303 1.82 2.24 -8.47
CA PHE A 303 2.13 1.24 -9.48
C PHE A 303 1.53 -0.13 -9.13
N PHE A 304 1.61 -0.55 -7.87
CA PHE A 304 1.11 -1.84 -7.39
C PHE A 304 -0.40 -2.00 -7.58
N VAL A 305 -1.20 -0.94 -7.33
CA VAL A 305 -2.65 -0.95 -7.50
C VAL A 305 -3.12 -0.45 -8.87
N GLN A 306 -2.19 -0.13 -9.78
CA GLN A 306 -2.49 0.47 -11.10
C GLN A 306 -3.27 1.80 -11.02
N PHE A 307 -2.95 2.63 -10.01
CA PHE A 307 -3.58 3.94 -9.83
C PHE A 307 -3.53 4.80 -11.11
N PRO A 308 -4.58 5.48 -11.53
CA PRO A 308 -5.90 5.57 -10.88
C PRO A 308 -6.92 4.53 -11.42
N TYR A 309 -6.50 3.54 -12.18
CA TYR A 309 -7.32 2.56 -12.90
C TYR A 309 -7.42 1.24 -12.13
N GLN A 310 -7.86 1.29 -10.89
CA GLN A 310 -8.12 0.08 -10.12
C GLN A 310 -9.35 -0.67 -10.67
N ASP A 311 -9.42 -1.98 -10.41
CA ASP A 311 -10.51 -2.86 -10.88
C ASP A 311 -11.87 -2.57 -10.20
N ARG A 312 -12.18 -1.30 -9.90
CA ARG A 312 -13.37 -0.93 -9.12
C ARG A 312 -14.03 0.33 -9.65
N PRO A 313 -15.37 0.46 -9.50
CA PRO A 313 -16.09 1.65 -9.93
C PRO A 313 -15.91 2.80 -8.92
N VAL A 314 -14.70 3.32 -8.80
CA VAL A 314 -14.36 4.49 -8.00
C VAL A 314 -14.01 5.63 -8.96
N SER A 315 -14.45 6.85 -8.67
CA SER A 315 -14.12 8.00 -9.52
C SER A 315 -12.64 8.37 -9.38
N LEU A 316 -12.04 8.97 -10.42
CA LEU A 316 -10.65 9.45 -10.36
C LEU A 316 -10.42 10.40 -9.18
N ARG A 317 -11.45 11.20 -8.85
CA ARG A 317 -11.41 12.10 -7.70
C ARG A 317 -11.35 11.32 -6.37
N ASP A 318 -12.13 10.26 -6.25
CA ASP A 318 -12.14 9.45 -5.03
C ASP A 318 -10.84 8.66 -4.86
N GLU A 319 -10.25 8.19 -5.97
CA GLU A 319 -8.91 7.59 -5.97
C GLU A 319 -7.84 8.57 -5.44
N PHE A 320 -7.92 9.84 -5.86
CA PHE A 320 -7.03 10.88 -5.35
C PHE A 320 -7.24 11.14 -3.85
N ILE A 321 -8.50 11.24 -3.40
CA ILE A 321 -8.82 11.42 -1.98
C ILE A 321 -8.31 10.22 -1.16
N ALA A 322 -8.47 9.01 -1.67
CA ALA A 322 -7.94 7.81 -1.02
C ALA A 322 -6.41 7.82 -0.93
N LEU A 323 -5.70 8.27 -1.97
CA LEU A 323 -4.24 8.43 -1.93
C LEU A 323 -3.79 9.49 -0.89
N CYS A 324 -4.54 10.59 -0.76
CA CYS A 324 -4.32 11.56 0.32
C CYS A 324 -4.53 10.91 1.70
N ALA A 325 -5.53 10.05 1.84
CA ALA A 325 -5.76 9.29 3.07
C ALA A 325 -4.60 8.33 3.40
N VAL A 326 -4.00 7.68 2.40
CA VAL A 326 -2.78 6.87 2.59
C VAL A 326 -1.66 7.72 3.19
N TYR A 327 -1.38 8.88 2.60
CA TYR A 327 -0.34 9.78 3.09
C TYR A 327 -0.60 10.21 4.55
N VAL A 328 -1.80 10.69 4.84
CA VAL A 328 -2.19 11.17 6.18
C VAL A 328 -2.08 10.08 7.22
N LEU A 329 -2.60 8.88 6.91
CA LEU A 329 -2.54 7.73 7.82
C LEU A 329 -1.09 7.32 8.12
N LEU A 330 -0.25 7.23 7.08
CA LEU A 330 1.16 6.92 7.22
C LEU A 330 1.88 7.97 8.08
N ARG A 331 1.67 9.25 7.80
CA ARG A 331 2.32 10.35 8.54
C ARG A 331 1.90 10.32 10.00
N PHE A 332 0.60 10.22 10.27
CA PHE A 332 0.07 10.14 11.64
C PHE A 332 0.65 8.97 12.42
N LEU A 333 0.62 7.77 11.86
CA LEU A 333 1.10 6.55 12.51
C LEU A 333 2.62 6.58 12.71
N CYS A 334 3.39 6.99 11.70
CA CYS A 334 4.85 7.06 11.82
C CYS A 334 5.29 8.09 12.87
N VAL A 335 4.69 9.28 12.87
CA VAL A 335 5.00 10.33 13.85
C VAL A 335 4.60 9.89 15.26
N GLY A 336 3.40 9.34 15.43
CA GLY A 336 2.89 8.92 16.74
C GLY A 336 3.68 7.75 17.33
N TRP A 337 3.95 6.72 16.51
CA TRP A 337 4.68 5.54 16.98
C TRP A 337 6.14 5.83 17.30
N THR A 338 6.85 6.57 16.43
CA THR A 338 8.27 6.87 16.64
C THR A 338 8.52 7.86 17.76
N ALA A 339 7.49 8.59 18.21
CA ALA A 339 7.60 9.45 19.38
C ALA A 339 8.01 8.70 20.66
N GLU A 340 7.53 7.47 20.82
CA GLU A 340 7.88 6.59 21.94
C GLU A 340 8.88 5.48 21.54
N HIS A 341 9.05 5.21 20.24
CA HIS A 341 9.95 4.21 19.68
C HIS A 341 10.93 4.85 18.69
N PRO A 342 11.90 5.65 19.14
CA PRO A 342 12.75 6.48 18.26
C PRO A 342 13.80 5.66 17.50
N ALA A 343 13.35 4.85 16.54
CA ALA A 343 14.20 4.06 15.64
C ALA A 343 13.63 4.07 14.22
N GLN A 344 14.49 4.14 13.21
CA GLN A 344 14.07 4.03 11.80
C GLN A 344 13.35 2.71 11.52
N SER A 345 13.80 1.63 12.16
CA SER A 345 13.12 0.32 12.06
C SER A 345 11.69 0.35 12.59
N ALA A 346 11.39 1.16 13.62
CA ALA A 346 10.03 1.32 14.13
C ALA A 346 9.12 2.03 13.11
N ALA A 347 9.64 3.02 12.36
CA ALA A 347 8.91 3.62 11.26
C ALA A 347 8.61 2.60 10.14
N VAL A 348 9.57 1.73 9.81
CA VAL A 348 9.38 0.64 8.84
C VAL A 348 8.31 -0.34 9.30
N ASP A 349 8.32 -0.73 10.58
CA ASP A 349 7.36 -1.69 11.13
C ASP A 349 5.92 -1.16 11.08
N VAL A 350 5.72 0.10 11.46
CA VAL A 350 4.39 0.73 11.41
C VAL A 350 3.93 0.97 9.97
N ALA A 351 4.82 1.35 9.05
CA ALA A 351 4.49 1.50 7.64
C ALA A 351 4.10 0.14 7.03
N ALA A 352 4.83 -0.95 7.33
CA ALA A 352 4.47 -2.29 6.88
C ALA A 352 3.08 -2.70 7.39
N ALA A 353 2.77 -2.42 8.65
CA ALA A 353 1.45 -2.69 9.24
C ALA A 353 0.33 -1.88 8.55
N ALA A 354 0.58 -0.59 8.27
CA ALA A 354 -0.37 0.26 7.57
C ALA A 354 -0.63 -0.26 6.14
N PHE A 355 0.40 -0.64 5.42
CA PHE A 355 0.25 -1.18 4.06
C PHE A 355 -0.37 -2.59 4.02
N ARG A 356 -0.38 -3.35 5.11
CA ARG A 356 -1.23 -4.56 5.19
C ARG A 356 -2.72 -4.23 5.09
N LEU A 357 -3.14 -3.12 5.67
CA LEU A 357 -4.49 -2.61 5.48
C LEU A 357 -4.67 -2.02 4.08
N ILE A 358 -3.76 -1.16 3.64
CA ILE A 358 -3.88 -0.38 2.40
C ILE A 358 -3.81 -1.28 1.16
N ASP A 359 -2.79 -2.13 1.03
CA ASP A 359 -2.53 -2.91 -0.18
C ASP A 359 -3.37 -4.20 -0.28
N HIS A 360 -3.96 -4.67 0.84
CA HIS A 360 -4.62 -5.99 0.90
C HIS A 360 -6.09 -5.94 1.34
N THR A 361 -6.69 -4.74 1.37
CA THR A 361 -8.13 -4.56 1.58
C THR A 361 -8.68 -3.59 0.55
N GLU A 362 -9.96 -3.32 0.61
CA GLU A 362 -10.60 -2.30 -0.22
C GLU A 362 -10.45 -0.89 0.41
N PHE A 363 -9.22 -0.52 0.79
CA PHE A 363 -8.93 0.70 1.54
C PHE A 363 -9.50 1.96 0.89
N ASP A 364 -9.24 2.15 -0.39
CA ASP A 364 -9.70 3.27 -1.23
C ASP A 364 -11.22 3.41 -1.22
N ARG A 365 -11.95 2.30 -1.28
CA ARG A 365 -13.41 2.26 -1.23
C ARG A 365 -13.99 2.80 0.08
N TYR A 366 -13.23 2.73 1.17
CA TYR A 366 -13.68 3.21 2.48
C TYR A 366 -13.05 4.55 2.86
N ALA A 367 -11.82 4.82 2.44
CA ALA A 367 -11.09 6.01 2.81
C ALA A 367 -11.70 7.27 2.19
N ALA A 368 -12.00 7.26 0.90
CA ALA A 368 -12.58 8.41 0.23
C ALA A 368 -13.94 8.84 0.83
N PRO A 369 -14.94 7.95 1.03
CA PRO A 369 -16.17 8.32 1.70
C PRO A 369 -15.97 8.92 3.11
N ILE A 370 -15.05 8.37 3.90
CA ILE A 370 -14.75 8.88 5.25
C ILE A 370 -14.23 10.33 5.18
N LEU A 371 -13.28 10.59 4.29
CA LEU A 371 -12.74 11.93 4.11
C LEU A 371 -13.81 12.91 3.61
N LYS A 372 -14.65 12.48 2.69
CA LYS A 372 -15.77 13.30 2.16
C LYS A 372 -16.80 13.63 3.25
N GLU A 373 -17.18 12.67 4.09
CA GLU A 373 -18.06 12.91 5.25
C GLU A 373 -17.48 13.95 6.21
N LEU A 374 -16.15 14.07 6.27
CA LEU A 374 -15.44 15.05 7.10
C LEU A 374 -15.17 16.37 6.37
N GLY A 375 -15.68 16.54 5.14
CA GLY A 375 -15.51 17.74 4.33
C GLY A 375 -14.17 17.86 3.61
N CYS A 376 -13.39 16.77 3.52
CA CYS A 376 -12.11 16.74 2.79
C CYS A 376 -12.30 16.52 1.29
N GLU A 377 -13.11 17.35 0.65
CA GLU A 377 -13.36 17.28 -0.80
C GLU A 377 -12.75 18.44 -1.58
N ASP A 378 -12.61 19.59 -0.95
CA ASP A 378 -12.09 20.78 -1.60
C ASP A 378 -10.56 20.90 -1.43
N PRO A 379 -9.87 21.59 -2.36
CA PRO A 379 -8.41 21.74 -2.30
C PRO A 379 -7.87 22.41 -1.03
N ALA A 380 -8.64 23.33 -0.42
CA ALA A 380 -8.20 24.04 0.77
C ALA A 380 -8.20 23.10 1.98
N THR A 381 -9.26 22.31 2.15
CA THR A 381 -9.38 21.33 3.22
C THR A 381 -8.33 20.21 3.07
N LEU A 382 -8.12 19.71 1.84
CA LEU A 382 -7.07 18.74 1.55
C LEU A 382 -5.68 19.32 1.80
N SER A 383 -5.44 20.59 1.44
CA SER A 383 -4.17 21.26 1.73
C SER A 383 -3.87 21.29 3.23
N GLY A 384 -4.88 21.63 4.06
CA GLY A 384 -4.75 21.60 5.52
C GLY A 384 -4.49 20.19 6.07
N LEU A 385 -5.15 19.18 5.50
CA LEU A 385 -4.99 17.78 5.90
C LEU A 385 -3.59 17.22 5.57
N LEU A 386 -3.05 17.56 4.41
CA LEU A 386 -1.73 17.11 3.96
C LEU A 386 -0.56 17.77 4.70
N CYS A 387 -0.83 18.72 5.58
CA CYS A 387 0.17 19.34 6.44
C CYS A 387 0.49 18.53 7.73
N LEU A 388 -0.17 17.38 7.94
CA LEU A 388 0.18 16.45 9.03
C LEU A 388 1.56 15.85 8.89
#